data_b4a00a690aaa161fb743b402bfaa8d44
#
_entry.id   b4a00a690aaa161fb743b402bfaa8d44
#
_cell.length_a   1.000
_cell.length_b   1.000
_cell.length_c   1.000
_cell.angle_alpha   90.00
_cell.angle_beta   90.00
_cell.angle_gamma   90.00
#
_symmetry.space_group_name_H-M   'P 1'
#
loop_
_entity.id
_entity.type
_entity.pdbx_description
1 polymer ?
#
loop_
_entity_poly.entity_id
_entity_poly.type
_entity_poly.pdbx_seq_one_letter_code
_entity_poly.pdbx_strand_id
1 'polypeptide(L)'
;MNYKFKKENYDFWVERLASNTPNQVCTNDVGLDFIESKAILSRISDGASVLEIGCGNGLLYQEMRKIFNLKKYVGTDFVNELVVDCNIKKTNERDEFRQLDMTEVDSKTFDSKFDFIVSKRAIQNVIDHKLQIDVIDNFGRFLNDDGLMILVESSNDAQQRINSARFKYGLPKISAPFHNLFFDDELLKNHTFRNVNLIGVEPFSSDFYFVTRIIYARYAREFLNEETRYDHPLQKIALSLSEKQATKEFSQIQCYLFEKKK
;
A
#
# COMPACT_ATOMS: atom_id res chain seq x y z
N MET A 1 15.65 12.31 -4.40
CA MET A 1 14.43 13.05 -3.97
C MET A 1 14.84 14.35 -3.28
N ASN A 2 14.15 15.49 -3.54
CA ASN A 2 14.49 16.81 -2.99
C ASN A 2 14.33 16.80 -1.45
N TYR A 3 15.31 17.35 -0.71
CA TYR A 3 15.30 17.43 0.77
C TYR A 3 14.05 18.10 1.35
N LYS A 4 13.57 19.18 0.71
CA LYS A 4 12.35 19.89 1.11
C LYS A 4 11.13 18.96 1.09
N PHE A 5 10.96 18.18 0.03
CA PHE A 5 9.86 17.25 -0.07
C PHE A 5 9.95 16.10 0.94
N LYS A 6 11.15 15.55 1.18
CA LYS A 6 11.33 14.53 2.22
C LYS A 6 10.88 15.05 3.59
N LYS A 7 11.24 16.31 3.92
CA LYS A 7 10.82 16.94 5.16
C LYS A 7 9.31 17.16 5.25
N GLU A 8 8.68 17.72 4.21
CA GLU A 8 7.25 17.96 4.18
C GLU A 8 6.46 16.64 4.32
N ASN A 9 6.92 15.58 3.68
CA ASN A 9 6.33 14.24 3.80
C ASN A 9 6.51 13.66 5.22
N TYR A 10 7.68 13.81 5.80
CA TYR A 10 7.95 13.39 7.18
C TYR A 10 7.02 14.11 8.18
N ASP A 11 6.98 15.44 8.12
CA ASP A 11 6.17 16.29 9.01
C ASP A 11 4.67 15.92 8.89
N PHE A 12 4.17 15.63 7.66
CA PHE A 12 2.80 15.20 7.42
C PHE A 12 2.47 13.90 8.17
N TRP A 13 3.33 12.88 8.13
CA TRP A 13 3.07 11.62 8.81
C TRP A 13 3.20 11.72 10.34
N VAL A 14 4.13 12.54 10.85
CA VAL A 14 4.23 12.84 12.28
C VAL A 14 2.94 13.51 12.78
N GLU A 15 2.43 14.50 12.06
CA GLU A 15 1.16 15.17 12.40
C GLU A 15 -0.02 14.17 12.39
N ARG A 16 -0.08 13.28 11.42
CA ARG A 16 -1.11 12.26 11.37
C ARG A 16 -1.05 11.28 12.53
N LEU A 17 0.12 10.89 12.98
CA LEU A 17 0.28 10.04 14.17
C LEU A 17 -0.25 10.74 15.42
N ALA A 18 0.01 12.04 15.57
CA ALA A 18 -0.41 12.81 16.73
C ALA A 18 -1.92 13.12 16.75
N SER A 19 -2.57 13.26 15.58
CA SER A 19 -3.94 13.80 15.47
C SER A 19 -5.02 12.78 15.14
N ASN A 20 -4.67 11.51 14.85
CA ASN A 20 -5.62 10.49 14.41
C ASN A 20 -5.72 9.31 15.38
N THR A 21 -6.85 8.60 15.32
CA THR A 21 -7.00 7.31 16.00
C THR A 21 -6.04 6.27 15.38
N PRO A 22 -5.62 5.23 16.11
CA PRO A 22 -4.67 4.23 15.60
C PRO A 22 -5.05 3.67 14.23
N ASN A 23 -6.33 3.42 13.97
CA ASN A 23 -6.80 2.87 12.68
C ASN A 23 -6.83 3.93 11.55
N GLN A 24 -6.60 5.19 11.84
CA GLN A 24 -6.68 6.29 10.89
C GLN A 24 -5.35 7.02 10.65
N VAL A 25 -4.27 6.59 11.29
CA VAL A 25 -2.95 7.21 11.09
C VAL A 25 -2.53 7.14 9.62
N CYS A 26 -2.55 5.95 9.02
CA CYS A 26 -2.10 5.74 7.64
C CYS A 26 -3.22 5.91 6.60
N THR A 27 -4.50 5.91 7.02
CA THR A 27 -5.64 6.06 6.10
C THR A 27 -6.89 6.56 6.83
N ASN A 28 -7.74 7.32 6.10
CA ASN A 28 -9.09 7.63 6.57
C ASN A 28 -10.10 6.58 6.10
N ASP A 29 -9.76 5.79 5.08
CA ASP A 29 -10.63 4.79 4.47
C ASP A 29 -10.32 3.40 5.04
N VAL A 30 -10.87 3.13 6.22
CA VAL A 30 -10.69 1.86 6.95
C VAL A 30 -11.23 0.66 6.16
N GLY A 31 -12.31 0.85 5.37
CA GLY A 31 -12.85 -0.20 4.51
C GLY A 31 -11.88 -0.61 3.39
N LEU A 32 -11.26 0.38 2.76
CA LEU A 32 -10.24 0.14 1.75
C LEU A 32 -9.00 -0.52 2.36
N ASP A 33 -8.54 -0.04 3.51
CA ASP A 33 -7.39 -0.61 4.23
C ASP A 33 -7.58 -2.10 4.55
N PHE A 34 -8.80 -2.50 4.95
CA PHE A 34 -9.15 -3.91 5.17
C PHE A 34 -9.01 -4.75 3.89
N ILE A 35 -9.47 -4.25 2.73
CA ILE A 35 -9.36 -4.98 1.46
C ILE A 35 -7.89 -5.11 1.03
N GLU A 36 -7.11 -4.05 1.22
CA GLU A 36 -5.67 -4.01 0.94
C GLU A 36 -4.91 -5.02 1.80
N SER A 37 -5.15 -5.02 3.11
CA SER A 37 -4.58 -6.01 4.03
C SER A 37 -4.95 -7.43 3.62
N LYS A 38 -6.23 -7.68 3.29
CA LYS A 38 -6.70 -9.00 2.83
C LYS A 38 -5.99 -9.47 1.57
N ALA A 39 -5.71 -8.58 0.62
CA ALA A 39 -4.97 -8.90 -0.59
C ALA A 39 -3.53 -9.38 -0.29
N ILE A 40 -2.88 -8.83 0.72
CA ILE A 40 -1.56 -9.28 1.18
C ILE A 40 -1.69 -10.57 1.99
N LEU A 41 -2.54 -10.58 3.02
CA LEU A 41 -2.68 -11.69 3.97
C LEU A 41 -3.06 -13.01 3.29
N SER A 42 -3.84 -12.97 2.21
CA SER A 42 -4.22 -14.17 1.45
C SER A 42 -3.05 -14.92 0.80
N ARG A 43 -1.84 -14.34 0.81
CA ARG A 43 -0.63 -14.89 0.20
C ARG A 43 0.46 -15.25 1.20
N ILE A 44 0.30 -14.82 2.45
CA ILE A 44 1.26 -15.12 3.52
C ILE A 44 0.99 -16.53 4.08
N SER A 45 2.02 -17.18 4.58
CA SER A 45 1.94 -18.52 5.19
C SER A 45 2.59 -18.58 6.57
N ASP A 46 2.18 -19.56 7.36
CA ASP A 46 2.83 -19.88 8.63
C ASP A 46 4.32 -20.20 8.46
N GLY A 47 5.12 -19.85 9.44
CA GLY A 47 6.56 -20.07 9.44
C GLY A 47 7.36 -19.10 8.58
N ALA A 48 6.70 -18.17 7.87
CA ALA A 48 7.37 -17.24 6.97
C ALA A 48 8.17 -16.15 7.70
N SER A 49 9.23 -15.70 7.05
CA SER A 49 9.93 -14.44 7.35
C SER A 49 9.41 -13.33 6.43
N VAL A 50 9.00 -12.21 7.02
CA VAL A 50 8.37 -11.09 6.32
C VAL A 50 9.15 -9.80 6.51
N LEU A 51 9.35 -9.06 5.43
CA LEU A 51 9.84 -7.68 5.43
C LEU A 51 8.74 -6.74 4.92
N GLU A 52 8.34 -5.75 5.70
CA GLU A 52 7.39 -4.71 5.28
C GLU A 52 8.12 -3.39 5.01
N ILE A 53 7.89 -2.84 3.80
CA ILE A 53 8.39 -1.54 3.35
C ILE A 53 7.32 -0.50 3.66
N GLY A 54 7.64 0.49 4.52
CA GLY A 54 6.68 1.50 4.95
C GLY A 54 5.60 0.93 5.85
N CYS A 55 6.01 0.39 7.01
CA CYS A 55 5.10 -0.30 7.94
C CYS A 55 4.12 0.64 8.67
N GLY A 56 4.31 1.96 8.55
CA GLY A 56 3.49 2.95 9.21
C GLY A 56 3.41 2.70 10.71
N ASN A 57 2.20 2.68 11.25
CA ASN A 57 1.94 2.40 12.67
C ASN A 57 1.73 0.91 13.00
N GLY A 58 2.11 0.00 12.10
CA GLY A 58 2.15 -1.45 12.33
C GLY A 58 0.81 -2.18 12.30
N LEU A 59 -0.22 -1.62 11.66
CA LEU A 59 -1.53 -2.30 11.60
C LEU A 59 -1.45 -3.63 10.83
N LEU A 60 -0.78 -3.66 9.69
CA LEU A 60 -0.62 -4.91 8.92
C LEU A 60 0.17 -5.96 9.70
N TYR A 61 1.23 -5.57 10.43
CA TYR A 61 1.94 -6.43 11.36
C TYR A 61 1.02 -7.08 12.40
N GLN A 62 0.17 -6.27 13.05
CA GLN A 62 -0.75 -6.77 14.07
C GLN A 62 -1.76 -7.77 13.48
N GLU A 63 -2.26 -7.52 12.27
CA GLU A 63 -3.15 -8.44 11.57
C GLU A 63 -2.43 -9.74 11.20
N MET A 64 -1.21 -9.66 10.66
CA MET A 64 -0.39 -10.84 10.35
C MET A 64 -0.13 -11.70 11.59
N ARG A 65 0.23 -11.09 12.71
CA ARG A 65 0.52 -11.81 13.95
C ARG A 65 -0.69 -12.47 14.60
N LYS A 66 -1.89 -11.96 14.35
CA LYS A 66 -3.13 -12.60 14.80
C LYS A 66 -3.47 -13.86 14.01
N ILE A 67 -3.05 -13.91 12.72
CA ILE A 67 -3.43 -14.98 11.79
C ILE A 67 -2.31 -16.02 11.66
N PHE A 68 -1.04 -15.56 11.60
CA PHE A 68 0.11 -16.39 11.26
C PHE A 68 1.13 -16.50 12.39
N ASN A 69 1.70 -17.68 12.55
CA ASN A 69 2.89 -17.90 13.37
C ASN A 69 4.15 -17.61 12.52
N LEU A 70 4.49 -16.32 12.34
CA LEU A 70 5.64 -15.91 11.54
C LEU A 70 6.96 -16.27 12.25
N LYS A 71 7.95 -16.74 11.48
CA LYS A 71 9.32 -16.98 11.93
C LYS A 71 10.00 -15.69 12.39
N LYS A 72 9.87 -14.63 11.60
CA LYS A 72 10.42 -13.29 11.84
C LYS A 72 9.61 -12.26 11.07
N TYR A 73 9.47 -11.08 11.64
CA TYR A 73 8.93 -9.91 10.94
C TYR A 73 9.89 -8.73 11.10
N VAL A 74 10.15 -8.03 9.99
CA VAL A 74 10.90 -6.76 9.99
C VAL A 74 10.03 -5.71 9.32
N GLY A 75 9.66 -4.69 10.09
CA GLY A 75 8.98 -3.49 9.57
C GLY A 75 9.96 -2.34 9.40
N THR A 76 9.87 -1.64 8.28
CA THR A 76 10.69 -0.43 8.05
C THR A 76 9.82 0.74 7.73
N ASP A 77 10.15 1.92 8.27
CA ASP A 77 9.49 3.17 7.93
C ASP A 77 10.48 4.33 7.93
N PHE A 78 10.20 5.33 7.14
CA PHE A 78 11.01 6.55 7.07
C PHE A 78 10.83 7.44 8.30
N VAL A 79 9.64 7.38 8.94
CA VAL A 79 9.26 8.22 10.09
C VAL A 79 9.60 7.51 11.38
N ASN A 80 10.58 8.06 12.12
CA ASN A 80 11.07 7.47 13.37
C ASN A 80 9.98 7.32 14.43
N GLU A 81 9.08 8.27 14.56
CA GLU A 81 7.99 8.25 15.54
C GLU A 81 7.04 7.08 15.33
N LEU A 82 6.77 6.71 14.06
CA LEU A 82 5.99 5.51 13.71
C LEU A 82 6.74 4.24 14.11
N VAL A 83 8.05 4.19 13.87
CA VAL A 83 8.91 3.06 14.25
C VAL A 83 8.95 2.87 15.76
N VAL A 84 9.07 3.95 16.53
CA VAL A 84 9.03 3.92 18.00
C VAL A 84 7.69 3.38 18.50
N ASP A 85 6.57 3.86 17.93
CA ASP A 85 5.23 3.38 18.27
C ASP A 85 5.07 1.88 17.98
N CYS A 86 5.58 1.40 16.84
CA CYS A 86 5.59 -0.03 16.49
C CYS A 86 6.43 -0.87 17.47
N ASN A 87 7.62 -0.40 17.86
CA ASN A 87 8.47 -1.12 18.81
C ASN A 87 7.83 -1.24 20.21
N ILE A 88 7.01 -0.28 20.62
CA ILE A 88 6.23 -0.36 21.87
C ILE A 88 5.12 -1.41 21.75
N LYS A 89 4.51 -1.55 20.57
CA LYS A 89 3.36 -2.41 20.31
C LYS A 89 3.72 -3.83 19.84
N LYS A 90 4.99 -4.11 19.55
CA LYS A 90 5.41 -5.43 19.07
C LYS A 90 5.10 -6.53 20.10
N THR A 91 4.66 -7.67 19.61
CA THR A 91 4.21 -8.80 20.45
C THR A 91 5.16 -9.99 20.46
N ASN A 92 6.25 -9.93 19.68
CA ASN A 92 7.23 -11.01 19.58
C ASN A 92 8.65 -10.45 19.58
N GLU A 93 9.52 -11.01 20.41
CA GLU A 93 10.93 -10.56 20.57
C GLU A 93 11.77 -10.72 19.29
N ARG A 94 11.39 -11.61 18.39
CA ARG A 94 12.08 -11.84 17.10
C ARG A 94 11.73 -10.80 16.05
N ASP A 95 10.73 -9.95 16.33
CA ASP A 95 10.29 -8.91 15.42
C ASP A 95 11.08 -7.64 15.63
N GLU A 96 11.29 -6.92 14.55
CA GLU A 96 12.09 -5.72 14.52
C GLU A 96 11.37 -4.62 13.76
N PHE A 97 11.41 -3.40 14.29
CA PHE A 97 11.02 -2.21 13.56
C PHE A 97 12.19 -1.24 13.55
N ARG A 98 12.56 -0.75 12.36
CA ARG A 98 13.69 0.15 12.20
C ARG A 98 13.36 1.31 11.29
N GLN A 99 13.93 2.48 11.60
CA GLN A 99 13.89 3.62 10.70
C GLN A 99 14.75 3.33 9.47
N LEU A 100 14.17 3.50 8.28
CA LEU A 100 14.85 3.28 7.02
C LEU A 100 14.22 4.13 5.90
N ASP A 101 15.05 4.90 5.22
CA ASP A 101 14.68 5.50 3.95
C ASP A 101 14.77 4.42 2.85
N MET A 102 13.63 4.03 2.29
CA MET A 102 13.59 2.98 1.27
C MET A 102 14.39 3.31 0.01
N THR A 103 14.71 4.59 -0.23
CA THR A 103 15.53 5.03 -1.37
C THR A 103 17.04 4.87 -1.14
N GLU A 104 17.46 4.54 0.09
CA GLU A 104 18.88 4.43 0.50
C GLU A 104 19.30 2.97 0.78
N VAL A 105 18.48 2.01 0.38
CA VAL A 105 18.72 0.57 0.58
C VAL A 105 19.83 0.06 -0.34
N ASP A 106 20.82 -0.59 0.27
CA ASP A 106 21.93 -1.25 -0.41
C ASP A 106 22.03 -2.75 -0.09
N SER A 107 23.06 -3.42 -0.57
CA SER A 107 23.26 -4.86 -0.35
C SER A 107 23.60 -5.26 1.09
N LYS A 108 23.89 -4.30 1.97
CA LYS A 108 24.27 -4.52 3.38
C LYS A 108 23.16 -4.11 4.36
N THR A 109 22.03 -3.62 3.85
CA THR A 109 20.93 -3.11 4.67
C THR A 109 20.32 -4.20 5.55
N PHE A 110 20.24 -5.43 5.06
CA PHE A 110 19.74 -6.58 5.82
C PHE A 110 20.72 -7.76 5.73
N ASP A 111 20.92 -8.45 6.87
CA ASP A 111 21.79 -9.63 6.97
C ASP A 111 21.08 -10.93 6.57
N SER A 112 19.77 -10.90 6.33
CA SER A 112 18.95 -12.05 6.00
C SER A 112 18.03 -11.77 4.82
N LYS A 113 17.62 -12.85 4.15
CA LYS A 113 16.56 -12.83 3.14
C LYS A 113 15.21 -13.16 3.75
N PHE A 114 14.13 -12.86 3.02
CA PHE A 114 12.74 -12.99 3.44
C PHE A 114 11.95 -13.83 2.45
N ASP A 115 10.97 -14.57 2.98
CA ASP A 115 10.04 -15.33 2.15
C ASP A 115 9.01 -14.41 1.50
N PHE A 116 8.64 -13.34 2.22
CA PHE A 116 7.76 -12.31 1.69
C PHE A 116 8.34 -10.92 1.92
N ILE A 117 8.26 -10.07 0.89
CA ILE A 117 8.50 -8.63 0.99
C ILE A 117 7.19 -7.96 0.63
N VAL A 118 6.66 -7.12 1.51
CA VAL A 118 5.35 -6.51 1.32
C VAL A 118 5.43 -4.98 1.42
N SER A 119 4.55 -4.29 0.69
CA SER A 119 4.32 -2.87 0.82
C SER A 119 2.83 -2.57 0.66
N LYS A 120 2.30 -1.66 1.48
CA LYS A 120 0.92 -1.20 1.41
C LYS A 120 0.89 0.33 1.32
N ARG A 121 0.78 0.85 0.09
CA ARG A 121 0.74 2.29 -0.24
C ARG A 121 1.93 3.12 0.28
N ALA A 122 3.10 2.51 0.35
CA ALA A 122 4.30 3.18 0.83
C ALA A 122 5.23 3.63 -0.30
N ILE A 123 5.46 2.79 -1.32
CA ILE A 123 6.40 3.12 -2.41
C ILE A 123 5.86 4.29 -3.25
N GLN A 124 4.55 4.46 -3.35
CA GLN A 124 3.93 5.63 -4.00
C GLN A 124 4.29 6.98 -3.34
N ASN A 125 4.84 6.99 -2.12
CA ASN A 125 5.36 8.21 -1.47
C ASN A 125 6.74 8.62 -2.01
N VAL A 126 7.37 7.80 -2.83
CA VAL A 126 8.56 8.16 -3.61
C VAL A 126 8.11 8.85 -4.89
N ILE A 127 8.26 10.19 -4.96
CA ILE A 127 7.74 11.01 -6.07
C ILE A 127 8.65 11.08 -7.29
N ASP A 128 9.26 9.94 -7.62
CA ASP A 128 10.11 9.76 -8.79
C ASP A 128 9.98 8.30 -9.25
N HIS A 129 9.50 8.06 -10.47
CA HIS A 129 9.28 6.72 -10.99
C HIS A 129 10.56 5.89 -11.12
N LYS A 130 11.70 6.53 -11.42
CA LYS A 130 12.97 5.83 -11.47
C LYS A 130 13.39 5.35 -10.08
N LEU A 131 13.23 6.19 -9.06
CA LEU A 131 13.49 5.79 -7.68
C LEU A 131 12.50 4.71 -7.19
N GLN A 132 11.24 4.73 -7.61
CA GLN A 132 10.29 3.64 -7.31
C GLN A 132 10.79 2.31 -7.87
N ILE A 133 11.27 2.29 -9.11
CA ILE A 133 11.89 1.12 -9.74
C ILE A 133 13.14 0.67 -8.97
N ASP A 134 14.03 1.61 -8.62
CA ASP A 134 15.24 1.31 -7.86
C ASP A 134 14.91 0.74 -6.47
N VAL A 135 13.87 1.23 -5.79
CA VAL A 135 13.36 0.67 -4.52
C VAL A 135 12.94 -0.78 -4.72
N ILE A 136 12.08 -1.07 -5.69
CA ILE A 136 11.60 -2.44 -5.97
C ILE A 136 12.79 -3.37 -6.23
N ASP A 137 13.71 -2.96 -7.08
CA ASP A 137 14.87 -3.79 -7.47
C ASP A 137 15.85 -4.00 -6.30
N ASN A 138 16.11 -2.96 -5.49
CA ASN A 138 17.01 -3.06 -4.35
C ASN A 138 16.45 -3.96 -3.24
N PHE A 139 15.16 -3.83 -2.90
CA PHE A 139 14.53 -4.74 -1.95
C PHE A 139 14.45 -6.17 -2.46
N GLY A 140 14.29 -6.36 -3.76
CA GLY A 140 14.31 -7.67 -4.41
C GLY A 140 15.57 -8.51 -4.14
N ARG A 141 16.71 -7.89 -3.78
CA ARG A 141 17.93 -8.61 -3.37
C ARG A 141 17.72 -9.47 -2.13
N PHE A 142 16.83 -9.01 -1.24
CA PHE A 142 16.56 -9.67 0.04
C PHE A 142 15.41 -10.68 -0.02
N LEU A 143 14.89 -10.95 -1.21
CA LEU A 143 13.90 -12.00 -1.43
C LEU A 143 14.61 -13.38 -1.50
N ASN A 144 14.07 -14.39 -0.80
CA ASN A 144 14.49 -15.78 -0.94
C ASN A 144 14.22 -16.25 -2.39
N ASP A 145 14.86 -17.35 -2.82
CA ASP A 145 14.77 -17.83 -4.20
C ASP A 145 13.34 -18.22 -4.61
N ASP A 146 12.54 -18.74 -3.67
CA ASP A 146 11.10 -19.04 -3.86
C ASP A 146 10.20 -17.98 -3.20
N GLY A 147 10.77 -16.83 -2.85
CA GLY A 147 10.04 -15.76 -2.16
C GLY A 147 9.16 -14.93 -3.10
N LEU A 148 8.17 -14.25 -2.52
CA LEU A 148 7.23 -13.39 -3.22
C LEU A 148 7.27 -11.96 -2.67
N MET A 149 7.41 -10.96 -3.56
CA MET A 149 7.21 -9.56 -3.22
C MET A 149 5.79 -9.14 -3.63
N ILE A 150 5.05 -8.56 -2.69
CA ILE A 150 3.64 -8.19 -2.83
C ILE A 150 3.51 -6.70 -2.56
N LEU A 151 3.30 -5.92 -3.61
CA LEU A 151 3.17 -4.47 -3.52
C LEU A 151 1.73 -4.06 -3.80
N VAL A 152 1.05 -3.54 -2.79
CA VAL A 152 -0.31 -3.00 -2.89
C VAL A 152 -0.21 -1.49 -2.99
N GLU A 153 -0.26 -0.99 -4.23
CA GLU A 153 0.04 0.42 -4.56
C GLU A 153 -0.99 0.98 -5.56
N SER A 154 -1.13 2.31 -5.58
CA SER A 154 -2.03 2.98 -6.52
C SER A 154 -1.47 2.98 -7.93
N SER A 155 -2.35 2.69 -8.91
CA SER A 155 -2.06 2.71 -10.35
C SER A 155 -2.52 4.02 -10.98
N ASN A 156 -1.64 4.65 -11.76
CA ASN A 156 -1.97 5.86 -12.51
C ASN A 156 -2.99 5.57 -13.63
N ASP A 157 -2.86 4.45 -14.33
CA ASP A 157 -3.78 4.06 -15.40
C ASP A 157 -5.19 3.78 -14.85
N ALA A 158 -5.28 3.10 -13.71
CA ALA A 158 -6.55 2.84 -13.07
C ALA A 158 -7.19 4.14 -12.53
N GLN A 159 -6.41 5.07 -12.01
CA GLN A 159 -6.87 6.40 -11.62
C GLN A 159 -7.46 7.16 -12.81
N GLN A 160 -6.84 7.09 -13.97
CA GLN A 160 -7.36 7.70 -15.20
C GLN A 160 -8.69 7.08 -15.65
N ARG A 161 -8.83 5.74 -15.56
CA ARG A 161 -10.09 5.04 -15.85
C ARG A 161 -11.22 5.48 -14.91
N ILE A 162 -10.95 5.55 -13.60
CA ILE A 162 -11.91 6.07 -12.61
C ILE A 162 -12.31 7.50 -12.94
N ASN A 163 -11.36 8.38 -13.23
CA ASN A 163 -11.64 9.77 -13.56
C ASN A 163 -12.45 9.92 -14.86
N SER A 164 -12.19 9.07 -15.86
CA SER A 164 -12.98 9.02 -17.09
C SER A 164 -14.42 8.60 -16.83
N ALA A 165 -14.64 7.60 -15.95
CA ALA A 165 -15.97 7.22 -15.53
C ALA A 165 -16.66 8.33 -14.72
N ARG A 166 -15.96 8.93 -13.76
CA ARG A 166 -16.48 10.07 -12.97
C ARG A 166 -16.94 11.23 -13.85
N PHE A 167 -16.16 11.58 -14.87
CA PHE A 167 -16.55 12.61 -15.84
C PHE A 167 -17.87 12.28 -16.54
N LYS A 168 -18.05 11.03 -16.99
CA LYS A 168 -19.31 10.60 -17.62
C LYS A 168 -20.51 10.69 -16.68
N TYR A 169 -20.29 10.57 -15.37
CA TYR A 169 -21.32 10.72 -14.33
C TYR A 169 -21.41 12.14 -13.76
N GLY A 170 -20.79 13.14 -14.40
CA GLY A 170 -20.83 14.54 -13.95
C GLY A 170 -20.13 14.81 -12.63
N LEU A 171 -19.16 13.99 -12.25
CA LEU A 171 -18.38 14.12 -11.03
C LEU A 171 -17.01 14.76 -11.32
N PRO A 172 -16.47 15.57 -10.39
CA PRO A 172 -15.10 16.09 -10.52
C PRO A 172 -14.09 14.94 -10.46
N LYS A 173 -12.94 15.14 -11.10
CA LYS A 173 -11.82 14.18 -11.00
C LYS A 173 -11.27 14.11 -9.57
N ILE A 174 -10.77 12.95 -9.20
CA ILE A 174 -9.97 12.72 -7.99
C ILE A 174 -8.50 12.94 -8.36
N SER A 175 -7.77 13.72 -7.59
CA SER A 175 -6.34 13.96 -7.75
C SER A 175 -5.56 13.17 -6.70
N ALA A 176 -4.34 12.77 -7.05
CA ALA A 176 -3.42 12.19 -6.07
C ALA A 176 -3.08 13.23 -4.98
N PRO A 177 -2.94 12.83 -3.70
CA PRO A 177 -2.39 13.68 -2.67
C PRO A 177 -0.97 14.15 -3.03
N PHE A 178 -0.52 15.26 -2.45
CA PHE A 178 0.79 15.86 -2.77
C PHE A 178 1.97 14.92 -2.51
N HIS A 179 1.83 14.01 -1.55
CA HIS A 179 2.85 13.06 -1.15
C HIS A 179 2.84 11.73 -1.94
N ASN A 180 1.95 11.59 -2.94
CA ASN A 180 1.83 10.38 -3.73
C ASN A 180 2.15 10.61 -5.21
N LEU A 181 2.99 9.73 -5.76
CA LEU A 181 3.14 9.48 -7.18
C LEU A 181 2.71 8.05 -7.45
N PHE A 182 1.58 7.87 -8.12
CA PHE A 182 1.04 6.54 -8.43
C PHE A 182 1.93 5.80 -9.42
N PHE A 183 1.95 4.48 -9.32
CA PHE A 183 2.74 3.64 -10.22
C PHE A 183 2.34 3.86 -11.68
N ASP A 184 3.34 3.94 -12.53
CA ASP A 184 3.20 3.89 -13.99
C ASP A 184 3.23 2.41 -14.41
N ASP A 185 2.05 1.86 -14.73
CA ASP A 185 1.89 0.44 -15.05
C ASP A 185 2.64 0.05 -16.31
N GLU A 186 2.69 0.92 -17.31
CA GLU A 186 3.41 0.67 -18.56
C GLU A 186 4.93 0.65 -18.33
N LEU A 187 5.42 1.60 -17.56
CA LEU A 187 6.83 1.67 -17.19
C LEU A 187 7.25 0.41 -16.42
N LEU A 188 6.47 -0.03 -15.43
CA LEU A 188 6.78 -1.23 -14.65
C LEU A 188 6.76 -2.51 -15.49
N LYS A 189 5.78 -2.67 -16.39
CA LYS A 189 5.66 -3.85 -17.27
C LYS A 189 6.78 -3.95 -18.29
N ASN A 190 7.27 -2.81 -18.77
CA ASN A 190 8.33 -2.76 -19.78
C ASN A 190 9.74 -2.70 -19.17
N HIS A 191 9.87 -2.52 -17.86
CA HIS A 191 11.15 -2.45 -17.20
C HIS A 191 11.76 -3.85 -16.98
N THR A 192 13.06 -3.97 -17.21
CA THR A 192 13.84 -5.17 -16.89
C THR A 192 14.56 -4.97 -15.56
N PHE A 193 13.99 -5.51 -14.49
CA PHE A 193 14.60 -5.50 -13.18
C PHE A 193 15.82 -6.44 -13.13
N ARG A 194 16.78 -6.14 -12.24
CA ARG A 194 17.98 -6.96 -12.04
C ARG A 194 17.74 -8.13 -11.10
N ASN A 195 16.95 -7.90 -10.05
CA ASN A 195 16.81 -8.82 -8.93
C ASN A 195 15.45 -9.53 -8.86
N VAL A 196 14.44 -9.02 -9.54
CA VAL A 196 13.08 -9.57 -9.53
C VAL A 196 12.47 -9.59 -10.94
N ASN A 197 11.39 -10.35 -11.11
CA ASN A 197 10.53 -10.32 -12.29
C ASN A 197 9.12 -9.95 -11.87
N LEU A 198 8.47 -9.01 -12.56
CA LEU A 198 7.04 -8.76 -12.39
C LEU A 198 6.25 -9.92 -13.01
N ILE A 199 5.54 -10.70 -12.19
CA ILE A 199 4.80 -11.89 -12.62
C ILE A 199 3.29 -11.67 -12.70
N GLY A 200 2.79 -10.59 -12.10
CA GLY A 200 1.35 -10.29 -12.16
C GLY A 200 1.00 -8.92 -11.63
N VAL A 201 -0.13 -8.39 -12.13
CA VAL A 201 -0.80 -7.19 -11.63
C VAL A 201 -2.27 -7.53 -11.47
N GLU A 202 -2.77 -7.60 -10.24
CA GLU A 202 -4.10 -8.09 -9.92
C GLU A 202 -4.99 -6.97 -9.38
N PRO A 203 -6.13 -6.69 -10.03
CA PRO A 203 -7.14 -5.79 -9.51
C PRO A 203 -7.95 -6.49 -8.39
N PHE A 204 -8.16 -5.83 -7.26
CA PHE A 204 -8.94 -6.39 -6.14
C PHE A 204 -9.92 -5.40 -5.50
N SER A 205 -9.83 -4.12 -5.82
CA SER A 205 -10.60 -3.05 -5.17
C SER A 205 -11.69 -2.44 -6.08
N SER A 206 -11.94 -3.03 -7.26
CA SER A 206 -12.74 -2.42 -8.32
C SER A 206 -14.19 -2.14 -7.92
N ASP A 207 -14.88 -3.14 -7.37
CA ASP A 207 -16.29 -2.98 -6.96
C ASP A 207 -16.41 -1.98 -5.80
N PHE A 208 -15.45 -1.99 -4.87
CA PHE A 208 -15.39 -1.02 -3.80
C PHE A 208 -15.26 0.42 -4.33
N TYR A 209 -14.35 0.63 -5.28
CA TYR A 209 -14.15 1.94 -5.90
C TYR A 209 -15.36 2.37 -6.73
N PHE A 210 -15.96 1.47 -7.49
CA PHE A 210 -17.17 1.78 -8.25
C PHE A 210 -18.29 2.28 -7.34
N VAL A 211 -18.59 1.54 -6.27
CA VAL A 211 -19.64 1.92 -5.33
C VAL A 211 -19.30 3.20 -4.60
N THR A 212 -18.08 3.33 -4.06
CA THR A 212 -17.74 4.45 -3.16
C THR A 212 -17.36 5.72 -3.92
N ARG A 213 -16.63 5.61 -5.04
CA ARG A 213 -16.08 6.76 -5.76
C ARG A 213 -16.96 7.22 -6.95
N ILE A 214 -17.94 6.39 -7.35
CA ILE A 214 -18.86 6.73 -8.44
C ILE A 214 -20.30 6.79 -7.91
N ILE A 215 -20.87 5.68 -7.47
CA ILE A 215 -22.29 5.62 -7.07
C ILE A 215 -22.54 6.51 -5.85
N TYR A 216 -21.82 6.28 -4.76
CA TYR A 216 -21.98 7.07 -3.54
C TYR A 216 -21.60 8.54 -3.77
N ALA A 217 -20.53 8.82 -4.51
CA ALA A 217 -20.15 10.20 -4.79
C ALA A 217 -21.23 10.95 -5.58
N ARG A 218 -21.91 10.28 -6.52
CA ARG A 218 -23.04 10.87 -7.23
C ARG A 218 -24.23 11.08 -6.30
N TYR A 219 -24.60 10.10 -5.49
CA TYR A 219 -25.67 10.18 -4.52
C TYR A 219 -25.45 11.31 -3.50
N ALA A 220 -24.29 11.38 -2.89
CA ALA A 220 -23.96 12.42 -1.91
C ALA A 220 -24.10 13.82 -2.49
N ARG A 221 -23.60 14.03 -3.73
CA ARG A 221 -23.66 15.32 -4.40
C ARG A 221 -25.08 15.72 -4.80
N GLU A 222 -25.87 14.82 -5.38
CA GLU A 222 -27.19 15.15 -5.91
C GLU A 222 -28.31 15.19 -4.86
N PHE A 223 -28.27 14.27 -3.91
CA PHE A 223 -29.38 14.08 -2.99
C PHE A 223 -29.09 14.58 -1.58
N LEU A 224 -27.80 14.58 -1.16
CA LEU A 224 -27.42 15.03 0.17
C LEU A 224 -26.80 16.44 0.15
N ASN A 225 -26.33 16.91 -0.99
CA ASN A 225 -25.54 18.14 -1.14
C ASN A 225 -24.31 18.14 -0.20
N GLU A 226 -23.65 16.99 -0.09
CA GLU A 226 -22.50 16.74 0.79
C GLU A 226 -21.34 16.13 0.02
N GLU A 227 -20.14 16.24 0.61
CA GLU A 227 -18.98 15.42 0.21
C GLU A 227 -19.11 13.99 0.74
N THR A 228 -18.42 13.07 0.08
CA THR A 228 -18.41 11.66 0.50
C THR A 228 -17.69 11.47 1.83
N ARG A 229 -18.23 10.63 2.71
CA ARG A 229 -17.65 10.30 4.01
C ARG A 229 -17.29 8.81 4.10
N TYR A 230 -16.21 8.50 4.83
CA TYR A 230 -15.75 7.12 4.99
C TYR A 230 -16.57 6.30 6.01
N ASP A 231 -17.43 6.93 6.80
CA ASP A 231 -18.33 6.29 7.78
C ASP A 231 -19.75 6.03 7.26
N HIS A 232 -20.06 6.39 6.03
CA HIS A 232 -21.39 6.24 5.44
C HIS A 232 -21.75 4.76 5.23
N PRO A 233 -23.03 4.32 5.44
CA PRO A 233 -23.46 2.92 5.28
C PRO A 233 -23.13 2.29 3.93
N LEU A 234 -23.08 3.07 2.84
CA LEU A 234 -22.68 2.58 1.52
C LEU A 234 -21.22 2.05 1.49
N GLN A 235 -20.36 2.45 2.42
CA GLN A 235 -19.02 1.89 2.56
C GLN A 235 -19.09 0.40 2.95
N LYS A 236 -20.02 0.02 3.83
CA LYS A 236 -20.24 -1.38 4.23
C LYS A 236 -20.78 -2.21 3.08
N ILE A 237 -21.68 -1.66 2.28
CA ILE A 237 -22.17 -2.31 1.06
C ILE A 237 -21.03 -2.51 0.08
N ALA A 238 -20.22 -1.48 -0.17
CA ALA A 238 -19.06 -1.56 -1.04
C ALA A 238 -18.08 -2.65 -0.59
N LEU A 239 -17.83 -2.74 0.72
CA LEU A 239 -16.96 -3.75 1.30
C LEU A 239 -17.49 -5.16 1.06
N SER A 240 -18.79 -5.41 1.25
CA SER A 240 -19.39 -6.73 1.00
C SER A 240 -19.37 -7.12 -0.49
N LEU A 241 -19.49 -6.15 -1.38
CA LEU A 241 -19.44 -6.39 -2.83
C LEU A 241 -18.01 -6.64 -3.32
N SER A 242 -17.00 -6.05 -2.69
CA SER A 242 -15.59 -6.22 -3.09
C SER A 242 -15.12 -7.68 -3.06
N GLU A 243 -15.76 -8.53 -2.25
CA GLU A 243 -15.47 -9.97 -2.21
C GLU A 243 -15.89 -10.71 -3.48
N LYS A 244 -16.81 -10.15 -4.27
CA LYS A 244 -17.32 -10.76 -5.51
C LYS A 244 -16.44 -10.49 -6.73
N GLN A 245 -15.65 -9.42 -6.70
CA GLN A 245 -14.79 -8.98 -7.80
C GLN A 245 -15.50 -9.00 -9.18
N ALA A 246 -16.73 -8.48 -9.21
CA ALA A 246 -17.56 -8.48 -10.40
C ALA A 246 -17.02 -7.58 -11.52
N THR A 247 -16.28 -6.52 -11.14
CA THR A 247 -15.61 -5.62 -12.07
C THR A 247 -14.10 -5.59 -11.82
N LYS A 248 -13.31 -5.18 -12.85
CA LYS A 248 -11.85 -5.05 -12.73
C LYS A 248 -11.34 -3.67 -13.14
N GLU A 249 -12.20 -2.86 -13.75
CA GLU A 249 -11.81 -1.61 -14.42
C GLU A 249 -11.47 -0.48 -13.46
N PHE A 250 -12.07 -0.47 -12.26
CA PHE A 250 -11.99 0.64 -11.32
C PHE A 250 -11.03 0.39 -10.14
N SER A 251 -10.26 -0.69 -10.18
CA SER A 251 -9.29 -1.01 -9.13
C SER A 251 -8.12 -0.03 -9.15
N GLN A 252 -8.28 1.13 -8.52
CA GLN A 252 -7.23 2.16 -8.44
C GLN A 252 -6.00 1.64 -7.72
N ILE A 253 -6.20 0.88 -6.65
CA ILE A 253 -5.11 0.17 -5.97
C ILE A 253 -5.06 -1.23 -6.54
N GLN A 254 -3.86 -1.65 -6.91
CA GLN A 254 -3.59 -2.95 -7.50
C GLN A 254 -2.54 -3.70 -6.68
N CYS A 255 -2.55 -5.02 -6.80
CA CYS A 255 -1.56 -5.90 -6.22
C CYS A 255 -0.53 -6.27 -7.29
N TYR A 256 0.69 -5.75 -7.17
CA TYR A 256 1.82 -6.07 -8.04
C TYR A 256 2.62 -7.19 -7.40
N LEU A 257 2.82 -8.28 -8.15
CA LEU A 257 3.49 -9.47 -7.69
C LEU A 257 4.84 -9.63 -8.40
N PHE A 258 5.89 -9.81 -7.62
CA PHE A 258 7.22 -10.04 -8.14
C PHE A 258 7.80 -11.31 -7.50
N GLU A 259 8.47 -12.12 -8.32
CA GLU A 259 9.30 -13.24 -7.88
C GLU A 259 10.78 -12.89 -7.92
N LYS A 260 11.58 -13.66 -7.20
CA LYS A 260 13.05 -13.56 -7.29
C LYS A 260 13.52 -13.93 -8.67
N LYS A 261 14.36 -13.09 -9.26
CA LYS A 261 15.04 -13.41 -10.52
C LYS A 261 16.15 -14.42 -10.26
N LYS A 262 16.09 -15.53 -10.97
CA LYS A 262 17.10 -16.62 -10.89
C LYS A 262 18.35 -16.29 -11.66
#